data_e29e2f449f4019528cf78777eccfa5ad
#
_entry.id   e29e2f449f4019528cf78777eccfa5ad
#
_cell.length_a   1.000
_cell.length_b   1.000
_cell.length_c   1.000
_cell.angle_alpha   90.00
_cell.angle_beta   90.00
_cell.angle_gamma   90.00
#
_symmetry.space_group_name_H-M   'P 1'
#
loop_
_entity.id
_entity.type
_entity.pdbx_description
1 polymer ?
#
loop_
_entity_poly.entity_id
_entity_poly.type
_entity_poly.pdbx_seq_one_letter_code
_entity_poly.pdbx_strand_id
1 'polypeptide(L)'
;MHHHRFVSLFRTLLSTPTAPFHEYKVAAVIRDLLEPLEHVTIEADAFGNLIATYRRGRKKPQLAFGAHMDHPGWVRFEGKNTFLGGVPAERLETHPVEWFGDFGMWQLKPFELKDGFIHSRVCDDLVGCAAVIAMFMELEEKEVEATVYGIFTRAEEVGFVGAIELAKRWHLPDGVCFVSLETSAPRGGAEQGKGPVIRVGDRTSVFHDGVTAELLDAATGAGITHQRALLDGGSCEATAMNLYGIPAAGISVLLGNYHNCP
;
A
#
# COMPACT_ATOMS: atom_id res chain seq x y z
N MET A 1 -15.43 -8.50 8.60
CA MET A 1 -14.54 -9.72 8.43
C MET A 1 -14.14 -10.27 9.78
N HIS A 2 -14.17 -11.62 9.99
CA HIS A 2 -13.76 -12.23 11.26
C HIS A 2 -12.23 -12.17 11.43
N HIS A 3 -11.75 -12.02 12.67
CA HIS A 3 -10.33 -11.90 13.02
C HIS A 3 -9.43 -12.98 12.36
N HIS A 4 -9.85 -14.23 12.37
CA HIS A 4 -9.10 -15.33 11.76
C HIS A 4 -8.90 -15.15 10.24
N ARG A 5 -9.92 -14.68 9.55
CA ARG A 5 -9.90 -14.42 8.10
C ARG A 5 -8.97 -13.26 7.76
N PHE A 6 -8.99 -12.21 8.59
CA PHE A 6 -8.06 -11.09 8.52
C PHE A 6 -6.61 -11.55 8.67
N VAL A 7 -6.28 -12.30 9.73
CA VAL A 7 -4.92 -12.81 9.96
C VAL A 7 -4.47 -13.73 8.82
N SER A 8 -5.36 -14.56 8.27
CA SER A 8 -5.05 -15.44 7.13
C SER A 8 -4.70 -14.64 5.88
N LEU A 9 -5.48 -13.61 5.55
CA LEU A 9 -5.21 -12.70 4.43
C LEU A 9 -3.82 -12.06 4.56
N PHE A 10 -3.55 -11.44 5.70
CA PHE A 10 -2.26 -10.79 5.97
C PHE A 10 -1.11 -11.79 5.90
N ARG A 11 -1.25 -12.98 6.50
CA ARG A 11 -0.24 -14.03 6.41
C ARG A 11 0.06 -14.43 4.97
N THR A 12 -0.97 -14.64 4.15
CA THR A 12 -0.80 -15.03 2.74
C THR A 12 -0.02 -13.97 1.98
N LEU A 13 -0.46 -12.71 2.06
CA LEU A 13 0.14 -11.64 1.27
C LEU A 13 1.54 -11.27 1.78
N LEU A 14 1.70 -11.06 3.09
CA LEU A 14 2.97 -10.66 3.69
C LEU A 14 4.04 -11.77 3.68
N SER A 15 3.68 -13.01 3.38
CA SER A 15 4.65 -14.09 3.15
C SER A 15 5.17 -14.13 1.72
N THR A 16 4.59 -13.35 0.81
CA THR A 16 4.95 -13.34 -0.60
C THR A 16 6.19 -12.46 -0.84
N PRO A 17 7.26 -13.01 -1.43
CA PRO A 17 8.45 -12.21 -1.71
C PRO A 17 8.24 -11.26 -2.88
N THR A 18 8.85 -10.07 -2.79
CA THR A 18 8.75 -9.01 -3.78
C THR A 18 10.01 -8.13 -3.80
N ALA A 19 10.22 -7.40 -4.88
CA ALA A 19 11.21 -6.32 -5.01
C ALA A 19 10.75 -5.36 -6.11
N PRO A 20 11.31 -4.15 -6.21
CA PRO A 20 10.98 -3.24 -7.31
C PRO A 20 11.17 -3.91 -8.68
N PHE A 21 10.15 -3.78 -9.55
CA PHE A 21 10.00 -4.42 -10.88
C PHE A 21 9.82 -5.95 -10.86
N HIS A 22 9.78 -6.60 -9.68
CA HIS A 22 9.64 -8.05 -9.51
C HIS A 22 8.39 -8.41 -8.67
N GLU A 23 7.32 -7.62 -8.80
CA GLU A 23 6.08 -7.74 -8.03
C GLU A 23 5.14 -8.86 -8.54
N TYR A 24 5.53 -9.60 -9.58
CA TYR A 24 4.68 -10.57 -10.27
C TYR A 24 4.09 -11.66 -9.35
N LYS A 25 4.79 -12.04 -8.27
CA LYS A 25 4.27 -13.01 -7.29
C LYS A 25 3.17 -12.38 -6.42
N VAL A 26 3.36 -11.15 -5.98
CA VAL A 26 2.36 -10.39 -5.22
C VAL A 26 1.14 -10.13 -6.10
N ALA A 27 1.35 -9.72 -7.35
CA ALA A 27 0.28 -9.48 -8.30
C ALA A 27 -0.57 -10.75 -8.55
N ALA A 28 0.05 -11.93 -8.63
CA ALA A 28 -0.66 -13.21 -8.74
C ALA A 28 -1.51 -13.48 -7.48
N VAL A 29 -0.93 -13.35 -6.30
CA VAL A 29 -1.66 -13.56 -5.03
C VAL A 29 -2.83 -12.57 -4.87
N ILE A 30 -2.67 -11.30 -5.25
CA ILE A 30 -3.77 -10.32 -5.24
C ILE A 30 -4.92 -10.77 -6.15
N ARG A 31 -4.61 -11.23 -7.38
CA ARG A 31 -5.62 -11.76 -8.31
C ARG A 31 -6.35 -12.96 -7.71
N ASP A 32 -5.62 -13.93 -7.18
CA ASP A 32 -6.20 -15.14 -6.58
C ASP A 32 -7.11 -14.82 -5.38
N LEU A 33 -6.76 -13.80 -4.57
CA LEU A 33 -7.55 -13.37 -3.42
C LEU A 33 -8.83 -12.60 -3.81
N LEU A 34 -8.81 -11.88 -4.93
CA LEU A 34 -9.94 -11.07 -5.40
C LEU A 34 -10.83 -11.82 -6.40
N GLU A 35 -10.32 -12.84 -7.10
CA GLU A 35 -11.09 -13.64 -8.08
C GLU A 35 -12.42 -14.19 -7.54
N PRO A 36 -12.52 -14.65 -6.27
CA PRO A 36 -13.78 -15.17 -5.73
C PRO A 36 -14.84 -14.10 -5.45
N LEU A 37 -14.53 -12.80 -5.55
CA LEU A 37 -15.45 -11.71 -5.25
C LEU A 37 -16.29 -11.39 -6.51
N GLU A 38 -17.59 -11.60 -6.43
CA GLU A 38 -18.52 -11.50 -7.57
C GLU A 38 -18.53 -10.09 -8.20
N HIS A 39 -18.41 -9.05 -7.36
CA HIS A 39 -18.54 -7.66 -7.79
C HIS A 39 -17.19 -6.98 -8.03
N VAL A 40 -16.07 -7.73 -8.05
CA VAL A 40 -14.72 -7.21 -8.30
C VAL A 40 -14.23 -7.65 -9.67
N THR A 41 -13.75 -6.68 -10.44
CA THR A 41 -13.00 -6.94 -11.68
C THR A 41 -11.57 -6.41 -11.53
N ILE A 42 -10.60 -7.06 -12.18
CA ILE A 42 -9.18 -6.67 -12.10
C ILE A 42 -8.61 -6.57 -13.51
N GLU A 43 -8.00 -5.44 -13.80
CA GLU A 43 -7.21 -5.21 -15.01
C GLU A 43 -5.78 -4.79 -14.66
N ALA A 44 -4.89 -4.85 -15.63
CA ALA A 44 -3.55 -4.29 -15.51
C ALA A 44 -3.41 -3.13 -16.49
N ASP A 45 -2.79 -2.04 -16.05
CA ASP A 45 -2.41 -0.97 -16.96
C ASP A 45 -1.18 -1.35 -17.81
N ALA A 46 -0.76 -0.46 -18.70
CA ALA A 46 0.36 -0.71 -19.60
C ALA A 46 1.72 -0.85 -18.87
N PHE A 47 1.83 -0.33 -17.64
CA PHE A 47 3.03 -0.49 -16.81
C PHE A 47 2.99 -1.77 -15.97
N GLY A 48 1.79 -2.34 -15.78
CA GLY A 48 1.54 -3.55 -15.00
C GLY A 48 1.07 -3.27 -13.57
N ASN A 49 0.66 -2.03 -13.24
CA ASN A 49 -0.12 -1.78 -12.05
C ASN A 49 -1.44 -2.55 -12.15
N LEU A 50 -1.97 -3.05 -11.03
CA LEU A 50 -3.28 -3.67 -11.00
C LEU A 50 -4.33 -2.65 -10.56
N ILE A 51 -5.45 -2.62 -11.29
CA ILE A 51 -6.61 -1.80 -10.97
C ILE A 51 -7.77 -2.74 -10.73
N ALA A 52 -8.18 -2.87 -9.49
CA ALA A 52 -9.36 -3.62 -9.08
C ALA A 52 -10.54 -2.66 -8.94
N THR A 53 -11.69 -3.03 -9.46
CA THR A 53 -12.93 -2.26 -9.37
C THR A 53 -14.00 -3.09 -8.69
N TYR A 54 -14.40 -2.68 -7.49
CA TYR A 54 -15.63 -3.16 -6.86
C TYR A 54 -16.80 -2.34 -7.41
N ARG A 55 -17.83 -3.03 -7.93
CA ARG A 55 -19.04 -2.37 -8.43
C ARG A 55 -20.29 -3.14 -8.07
N ARG A 56 -21.06 -2.60 -7.12
CA ARG A 56 -22.41 -3.07 -6.79
C ARG A 56 -23.37 -1.88 -6.83
N GLY A 57 -24.45 -2.01 -7.63
CA GLY A 57 -25.38 -0.90 -7.85
C GLY A 57 -24.88 0.14 -8.87
N ARG A 58 -25.42 1.37 -8.78
CA ARG A 58 -25.19 2.45 -9.76
C ARG A 58 -24.52 3.69 -9.18
N LYS A 59 -23.93 3.61 -7.99
CA LYS A 59 -23.25 4.76 -7.37
C LYS A 59 -22.00 5.13 -8.18
N LYS A 60 -21.80 6.43 -8.37
CA LYS A 60 -20.59 6.96 -9.00
C LYS A 60 -19.40 6.73 -8.08
N PRO A 61 -18.24 6.34 -8.63
CA PRO A 61 -17.02 6.21 -7.84
C PRO A 61 -16.55 7.58 -7.36
N GLN A 62 -16.02 7.64 -6.15
CA GLN A 62 -15.44 8.85 -5.55
C GLN A 62 -14.01 8.64 -5.09
N LEU A 63 -13.65 7.39 -4.74
CA LEU A 63 -12.37 7.06 -4.13
C LEU A 63 -11.67 5.92 -4.87
N ALA A 64 -10.36 6.07 -4.98
CA ALA A 64 -9.42 5.02 -5.34
C ALA A 64 -8.41 4.87 -4.20
N PHE A 65 -8.31 3.69 -3.61
CA PHE A 65 -7.32 3.38 -2.57
C PHE A 65 -6.12 2.70 -3.22
N GLY A 66 -4.94 3.24 -3.02
CA GLY A 66 -3.70 2.73 -3.59
C GLY A 66 -2.72 2.24 -2.55
N ALA A 67 -1.96 1.20 -2.88
CA ALA A 67 -0.85 0.65 -2.11
C ALA A 67 0.17 0.02 -3.06
N HIS A 68 1.45 0.03 -2.70
CA HIS A 68 2.46 -0.53 -3.59
C HIS A 68 2.78 -1.99 -3.30
N MET A 69 3.16 -2.72 -4.36
CA MET A 69 3.42 -4.15 -4.32
C MET A 69 4.89 -4.49 -4.10
N ASP A 70 5.80 -3.54 -4.28
CA ASP A 70 7.23 -3.74 -4.10
C ASP A 70 7.67 -3.49 -2.65
N HIS A 71 8.91 -3.81 -2.37
CA HIS A 71 9.63 -3.55 -1.13
C HIS A 71 11.13 -3.48 -1.47
N PRO A 72 11.95 -2.70 -0.74
CA PRO A 72 13.38 -2.63 -1.00
C PRO A 72 14.04 -4.02 -1.06
N GLY A 73 14.84 -4.24 -2.10
CA GLY A 73 15.48 -5.54 -2.31
C GLY A 73 16.57 -5.51 -3.36
N TRP A 74 17.17 -6.66 -3.59
CA TRP A 74 18.21 -6.85 -4.61
C TRP A 74 17.63 -7.39 -5.90
N VAL A 75 18.17 -6.93 -7.02
CA VAL A 75 17.87 -7.49 -8.35
C VAL A 75 19.17 -7.90 -9.04
N ARG A 76 19.08 -8.96 -9.83
CA ARG A 76 20.17 -9.39 -10.71
C ARG A 76 20.00 -8.74 -12.08
N PHE A 77 20.90 -7.83 -12.39
CA PHE A 77 20.92 -7.15 -13.68
C PHE A 77 22.31 -7.21 -14.28
N GLU A 78 22.45 -7.69 -15.52
CA GLU A 78 23.71 -7.85 -16.24
C GLU A 78 24.83 -8.55 -15.41
N GLY A 79 24.44 -9.59 -14.66
CA GLY A 79 25.37 -10.37 -13.84
C GLY A 79 25.80 -9.69 -12.53
N LYS A 80 25.22 -8.54 -12.20
CA LYS A 80 25.46 -7.83 -10.94
C LYS A 80 24.23 -7.88 -10.04
N ASN A 81 24.47 -7.95 -8.73
CA ASN A 81 23.44 -7.78 -7.73
C ASN A 81 23.37 -6.29 -7.37
N THR A 82 22.23 -5.65 -7.64
CA THR A 82 22.00 -4.24 -7.38
C THR A 82 20.86 -4.12 -6.35
N PHE A 83 21.06 -3.35 -5.29
CA PHE A 83 20.00 -3.02 -4.34
C PHE A 83 19.14 -1.89 -4.91
N LEU A 84 17.82 -2.04 -4.81
CA LEU A 84 16.82 -1.06 -5.19
C LEU A 84 15.96 -0.70 -3.96
N GLY A 85 15.85 0.60 -3.67
CA GLY A 85 15.03 1.13 -2.56
C GLY A 85 15.77 2.12 -1.67
N GLY A 86 15.02 2.80 -0.81
CA GLY A 86 15.49 3.89 0.04
C GLY A 86 16.15 3.42 1.35
N VAL A 87 17.14 2.53 1.29
CA VAL A 87 17.89 2.05 2.47
C VAL A 87 19.33 2.56 2.43
N PRO A 88 19.87 3.13 3.54
CA PRO A 88 21.26 3.56 3.62
C PRO A 88 22.26 2.43 3.36
N ALA A 89 23.33 2.71 2.62
CA ALA A 89 24.30 1.71 2.18
C ALA A 89 24.91 0.89 3.33
N GLU A 90 25.16 1.54 4.48
CA GLU A 90 25.71 0.91 5.69
C GLU A 90 24.74 -0.11 6.34
N ARG A 91 23.49 -0.13 5.93
CA ARG A 91 22.46 -1.07 6.42
C ARG A 91 22.28 -2.29 5.51
N LEU A 92 22.83 -2.30 4.31
CA LEU A 92 22.59 -3.38 3.33
C LEU A 92 23.13 -4.73 3.77
N GLU A 93 24.18 -4.77 4.57
CA GLU A 93 24.83 -6.01 5.04
C GLU A 93 24.34 -6.48 6.42
N THR A 94 23.27 -5.90 6.97
CA THR A 94 22.78 -6.23 8.33
C THR A 94 22.21 -7.64 8.42
N HIS A 95 21.72 -8.21 7.31
CA HIS A 95 21.15 -9.54 7.23
C HIS A 95 21.60 -10.29 5.96
N PRO A 96 21.67 -11.63 5.96
CA PRO A 96 21.87 -12.40 4.74
C PRO A 96 20.70 -12.18 3.76
N VAL A 97 20.97 -12.41 2.46
CA VAL A 97 19.99 -12.29 1.39
C VAL A 97 19.44 -13.65 0.99
N GLU A 98 18.12 -13.79 1.00
CA GLU A 98 17.40 -14.90 0.42
C GLU A 98 17.00 -14.56 -1.02
N TRP A 99 17.35 -15.45 -1.98
CA TRP A 99 17.09 -15.22 -3.41
C TRP A 99 15.89 -16.00 -3.92
N PHE A 100 15.07 -15.34 -4.74
CA PHE A 100 13.83 -15.85 -5.35
C PHE A 100 13.89 -15.83 -6.88
N GLY A 101 14.94 -16.40 -7.44
CA GLY A 101 15.28 -16.31 -8.85
C GLY A 101 16.22 -15.14 -9.12
N ASP A 102 15.74 -14.13 -9.81
CA ASP A 102 16.49 -12.93 -10.23
C ASP A 102 16.38 -11.74 -9.25
N PHE A 103 15.61 -11.89 -8.17
CA PHE A 103 15.55 -10.90 -7.08
C PHE A 103 15.78 -11.53 -5.72
N GLY A 104 16.15 -10.72 -4.73
CA GLY A 104 16.44 -11.15 -3.37
C GLY A 104 15.94 -10.15 -2.33
N MET A 105 15.70 -10.66 -1.15
CA MET A 105 15.30 -9.89 0.03
C MET A 105 16.16 -10.30 1.22
N TRP A 106 16.18 -9.49 2.26
CA TRP A 106 16.76 -9.95 3.53
C TRP A 106 16.08 -11.21 4.02
N GLN A 107 16.89 -12.15 4.49
CA GLN A 107 16.43 -13.41 5.09
C GLN A 107 15.83 -13.15 6.48
N LEU A 108 14.69 -12.50 6.50
CA LEU A 108 13.91 -12.23 7.70
C LEU A 108 12.64 -13.07 7.70
N LYS A 109 12.00 -13.17 8.88
CA LYS A 109 10.74 -13.92 9.02
C LYS A 109 9.66 -13.32 8.10
N PRO A 110 9.04 -14.12 7.22
CA PRO A 110 8.04 -13.61 6.30
C PRO A 110 6.80 -13.04 7.02
N PHE A 111 6.29 -13.76 8.03
CA PHE A 111 5.13 -13.31 8.81
C PHE A 111 5.13 -13.94 10.21
N GLU A 112 4.85 -13.12 11.21
CA GLU A 112 4.56 -13.54 12.57
C GLU A 112 3.55 -12.60 13.21
N LEU A 113 2.57 -13.15 13.91
CA LEU A 113 1.71 -12.39 14.83
C LEU A 113 2.21 -12.65 16.26
N LYS A 114 2.73 -11.61 16.90
CA LYS A 114 3.31 -11.72 18.24
C LYS A 114 3.00 -10.47 19.04
N ASP A 115 2.59 -10.64 20.30
CA ASP A 115 2.30 -9.55 21.25
C ASP A 115 1.33 -8.48 20.71
N GLY A 116 0.37 -8.91 19.85
CA GLY A 116 -0.60 -8.01 19.22
C GLY A 116 -0.08 -7.25 17.99
N PHE A 117 1.17 -7.49 17.57
CA PHE A 117 1.78 -6.87 16.40
C PHE A 117 2.03 -7.87 15.28
N ILE A 118 1.90 -7.38 14.05
CA ILE A 118 2.36 -8.10 12.85
C ILE A 118 3.83 -7.79 12.65
N HIS A 119 4.64 -8.85 12.55
CA HIS A 119 6.04 -8.79 12.16
C HIS A 119 6.18 -9.42 10.78
N SER A 120 6.71 -8.67 9.83
CA SER A 120 6.97 -9.15 8.47
C SER A 120 8.10 -8.33 7.84
N ARG A 121 8.82 -8.97 6.93
CA ARG A 121 9.88 -8.32 6.14
C ARG A 121 9.35 -7.38 5.04
N VAL A 122 8.04 -7.38 4.80
CA VAL A 122 7.37 -6.62 3.72
C VAL A 122 6.15 -5.84 4.23
N CYS A 123 6.18 -5.37 5.49
CA CYS A 123 5.09 -4.54 5.99
C CYS A 123 4.86 -3.32 5.08
N ASP A 124 5.93 -2.74 4.61
CA ASP A 124 5.97 -1.68 3.61
C ASP A 124 6.00 -2.30 2.19
N ASP A 125 4.94 -2.27 1.35
CA ASP A 125 3.59 -1.82 1.77
C ASP A 125 2.54 -2.91 1.51
N LEU A 126 2.93 -4.18 1.69
CA LEU A 126 1.93 -5.25 1.58
C LEU A 126 0.85 -5.20 2.68
N VAL A 127 1.06 -4.40 3.73
CA VAL A 127 0.00 -4.08 4.70
C VAL A 127 -1.09 -3.23 4.04
N GLY A 128 -0.74 -2.22 3.28
CA GLY A 128 -1.66 -1.41 2.50
C GLY A 128 -2.39 -2.25 1.43
N CYS A 129 -1.66 -3.08 0.69
CA CYS A 129 -2.26 -4.03 -0.25
C CYS A 129 -3.30 -4.94 0.42
N ALA A 130 -2.97 -5.50 1.59
CA ALA A 130 -3.90 -6.34 2.36
C ALA A 130 -5.12 -5.56 2.85
N ALA A 131 -4.96 -4.28 3.22
CA ALA A 131 -6.06 -3.42 3.63
C ALA A 131 -7.04 -3.13 2.48
N VAL A 132 -6.54 -2.89 1.25
CA VAL A 132 -7.39 -2.75 0.04
C VAL A 132 -8.18 -4.03 -0.23
N ILE A 133 -7.55 -5.19 -0.16
CA ILE A 133 -8.22 -6.48 -0.36
C ILE A 133 -9.27 -6.71 0.74
N ALA A 134 -8.92 -6.43 2.01
CA ALA A 134 -9.85 -6.54 3.14
C ALA A 134 -11.08 -5.63 2.96
N MET A 135 -10.89 -4.42 2.45
CA MET A 135 -11.98 -3.50 2.12
C MET A 135 -12.93 -4.12 1.10
N PHE A 136 -12.44 -4.69 0.00
CA PHE A 136 -13.28 -5.34 -0.99
C PHE A 136 -14.04 -6.54 -0.42
N MET A 137 -13.38 -7.38 0.38
CA MET A 137 -14.03 -8.50 1.07
C MET A 137 -15.14 -8.03 2.02
N GLU A 138 -14.96 -6.93 2.72
CA GLU A 138 -15.98 -6.34 3.60
C GLU A 138 -17.15 -5.75 2.81
N LEU A 139 -16.87 -5.05 1.71
CA LEU A 139 -17.92 -4.50 0.84
C LEU A 139 -18.78 -5.60 0.24
N GLU A 140 -18.16 -6.70 -0.19
CA GLU A 140 -18.82 -7.88 -0.72
C GLU A 140 -19.68 -8.58 0.34
N GLU A 141 -19.08 -8.88 1.52
CA GLU A 141 -19.76 -9.58 2.63
C GLU A 141 -20.96 -8.79 3.16
N LYS A 142 -20.86 -7.45 3.18
CA LYS A 142 -21.94 -6.56 3.65
C LYS A 142 -22.88 -6.10 2.55
N GLU A 143 -22.69 -6.58 1.35
CA GLU A 143 -23.52 -6.24 0.17
C GLU A 143 -23.66 -4.73 -0.07
N VAL A 144 -22.55 -3.97 0.14
CA VAL A 144 -22.58 -2.51 0.07
C VAL A 144 -22.76 -2.03 -1.38
N GLU A 145 -23.78 -1.23 -1.65
CA GLU A 145 -23.92 -0.54 -2.94
C GLU A 145 -22.88 0.59 -3.06
N ALA A 146 -21.82 0.33 -3.81
CA ALA A 146 -20.74 1.27 -4.06
C ALA A 146 -20.02 0.98 -5.38
N THR A 147 -19.27 1.95 -5.87
CA THR A 147 -18.20 1.76 -6.85
C THR A 147 -16.93 2.33 -6.23
N VAL A 148 -15.90 1.49 -6.03
CA VAL A 148 -14.63 1.84 -5.40
C VAL A 148 -13.49 1.18 -6.17
N TYR A 149 -12.38 1.89 -6.33
CA TYR A 149 -11.17 1.37 -6.94
C TYR A 149 -10.13 0.97 -5.89
N GLY A 150 -9.46 -0.13 -6.13
CA GLY A 150 -8.22 -0.53 -5.45
C GLY A 150 -7.09 -0.56 -6.46
N ILE A 151 -6.01 0.13 -6.19
CA ILE A 151 -4.88 0.26 -7.09
C ILE A 151 -3.66 -0.33 -6.40
N PHE A 152 -3.01 -1.29 -7.07
CA PHE A 152 -1.79 -1.91 -6.58
C PHE A 152 -0.67 -1.52 -7.52
N THR A 153 0.19 -0.63 -7.06
CA THR A 153 1.24 -0.01 -7.88
C THR A 153 2.54 -0.80 -7.82
N ARG A 154 3.42 -0.51 -8.76
CA ARG A 154 4.73 -1.12 -8.91
C ARG A 154 5.84 -0.09 -8.74
N ALA A 155 6.98 -0.53 -8.21
CA ALA A 155 8.22 0.23 -8.18
C ALA A 155 8.07 1.61 -7.48
N GLU A 156 7.36 1.63 -6.35
CA GLU A 156 7.21 2.82 -5.49
C GLU A 156 8.54 3.19 -4.88
N GLU A 157 9.28 2.23 -4.33
CA GLU A 157 10.53 2.33 -3.58
C GLU A 157 11.71 2.91 -4.38
N VAL A 158 11.53 3.09 -5.67
CA VAL A 158 12.52 3.66 -6.59
C VAL A 158 12.00 4.93 -7.28
N GLY A 159 11.05 5.63 -6.66
CA GLY A 159 10.58 6.95 -7.09
C GLY A 159 9.16 6.97 -7.68
N PHE A 160 8.23 6.20 -7.08
CA PHE A 160 6.79 6.20 -7.42
C PHE A 160 6.50 5.86 -8.89
N VAL A 161 7.35 5.03 -9.52
CA VAL A 161 7.31 4.86 -10.99
C VAL A 161 5.94 4.41 -11.46
N GLY A 162 5.34 3.42 -10.79
CA GLY A 162 3.99 2.93 -11.11
C GLY A 162 2.91 3.99 -10.93
N ALA A 163 2.95 4.72 -9.82
CA ALA A 163 2.00 5.80 -9.56
C ALA A 163 2.13 6.94 -10.58
N ILE A 164 3.34 7.31 -10.97
CA ILE A 164 3.59 8.31 -12.01
C ILE A 164 3.06 7.85 -13.36
N GLU A 165 3.30 6.60 -13.76
CA GLU A 165 2.78 6.06 -15.03
C GLU A 165 1.25 5.99 -15.04
N LEU A 166 0.63 5.64 -13.90
CA LEU A 166 -0.81 5.70 -13.72
C LEU A 166 -1.33 7.12 -13.82
N ALA A 167 -0.73 8.07 -13.10
CA ALA A 167 -1.16 9.48 -13.06
C ALA A 167 -1.08 10.16 -14.43
N LYS A 168 -0.02 9.89 -15.22
CA LYS A 168 0.10 10.37 -16.60
C LYS A 168 -1.03 9.93 -17.52
N ARG A 169 -1.62 8.79 -17.23
CA ARG A 169 -2.64 8.14 -18.04
C ARG A 169 -3.94 7.95 -17.26
N TRP A 170 -4.19 8.83 -16.28
CA TRP A 170 -5.34 8.73 -15.41
C TRP A 170 -6.63 8.58 -16.22
N HIS A 171 -7.22 7.41 -16.16
CA HIS A 171 -8.41 7.03 -16.92
C HIS A 171 -9.63 6.77 -16.04
N LEU A 172 -9.50 6.95 -14.72
CA LEU A 172 -10.64 6.86 -13.83
C LEU A 172 -11.54 8.08 -14.01
N PRO A 173 -12.85 7.96 -13.71
CA PRO A 173 -13.80 9.05 -13.93
C PRO A 173 -13.38 10.34 -13.22
N ASP A 174 -13.77 11.48 -13.80
CA ASP A 174 -13.56 12.81 -13.22
C ASP A 174 -14.14 12.88 -11.80
N GLY A 175 -13.38 13.47 -10.89
CA GLY A 175 -13.74 13.63 -9.49
C GLY A 175 -13.40 12.45 -8.59
N VAL A 176 -12.80 11.37 -9.11
CA VAL A 176 -12.24 10.32 -8.26
C VAL A 176 -10.97 10.84 -7.60
N CYS A 177 -10.93 10.76 -6.25
CA CYS A 177 -9.78 11.12 -5.43
C CYS A 177 -8.94 9.87 -5.12
N PHE A 178 -7.63 10.05 -4.97
CA PHE A 178 -6.72 8.97 -4.60
C PHE A 178 -6.39 9.01 -3.12
N VAL A 179 -6.42 7.86 -2.46
CA VAL A 179 -6.00 7.69 -1.06
C VAL A 179 -4.86 6.68 -1.02
N SER A 180 -3.63 7.15 -0.78
CA SER A 180 -2.50 6.27 -0.54
C SER A 180 -2.67 5.58 0.81
N LEU A 181 -2.74 4.26 0.81
CA LEU A 181 -2.52 3.46 2.00
C LEU A 181 -1.02 3.19 2.07
N GLU A 182 -0.43 3.35 3.24
CA GLU A 182 1.00 3.41 3.34
C GLU A 182 1.48 2.97 4.72
N THR A 183 2.75 2.71 4.87
CA THR A 183 3.38 2.54 6.17
C THR A 183 4.40 3.64 6.44
N SER A 184 4.69 3.93 7.69
CA SER A 184 5.60 5.00 8.04
C SER A 184 6.26 4.77 9.39
N ALA A 185 7.47 5.30 9.59
CA ALA A 185 8.02 5.46 10.93
C ALA A 185 7.20 6.48 11.74
N PRO A 186 7.10 6.35 13.07
CA PRO A 186 6.44 7.34 13.93
C PRO A 186 7.10 8.73 13.79
N ARG A 187 6.29 9.73 13.41
CA ARG A 187 6.69 11.13 13.23
C ARG A 187 5.52 12.07 13.50
N GLY A 188 5.82 13.37 13.61
CA GLY A 188 4.79 14.40 13.79
C GLY A 188 3.91 14.22 15.03
N GLY A 189 4.44 13.57 16.07
CA GLY A 189 3.71 13.26 17.29
C GLY A 189 2.81 12.04 17.21
N ALA A 190 2.78 11.33 16.08
CA ALA A 190 2.00 10.09 15.95
C ALA A 190 2.72 8.91 16.61
N GLU A 191 1.96 8.05 17.27
CA GLU A 191 2.45 6.93 18.08
C GLU A 191 1.93 5.59 17.54
N GLN A 192 2.80 4.57 17.52
CA GLN A 192 2.41 3.20 17.18
C GLN A 192 1.37 2.67 18.16
N GLY A 193 0.38 1.93 17.65
CA GLY A 193 -0.70 1.36 18.47
C GLY A 193 -1.84 2.32 18.82
N LYS A 194 -1.78 3.60 18.39
CA LYS A 194 -2.83 4.60 18.62
C LYS A 194 -3.80 4.75 17.43
N GLY A 195 -3.91 3.74 16.60
CA GLY A 195 -4.73 3.75 15.38
C GLY A 195 -3.99 4.28 14.16
N PRO A 196 -4.60 4.17 12.96
CA PRO A 196 -4.03 4.68 11.73
C PRO A 196 -3.85 6.20 11.78
N VAL A 197 -2.92 6.71 10.99
CA VAL A 197 -2.65 8.14 10.86
C VAL A 197 -3.26 8.64 9.55
N ILE A 198 -4.20 9.57 9.64
CA ILE A 198 -4.65 10.35 8.48
C ILE A 198 -3.61 11.45 8.26
N ARG A 199 -2.90 11.34 7.15
CA ARG A 199 -1.76 12.20 6.84
C ARG A 199 -2.24 13.54 6.28
N VAL A 200 -1.68 14.63 6.77
CA VAL A 200 -1.90 15.97 6.20
C VAL A 200 -0.85 16.34 5.15
N GLY A 201 0.14 15.50 4.97
CA GLY A 201 1.24 15.67 4.03
C GLY A 201 2.36 14.68 4.32
N ASP A 202 3.39 14.78 3.51
CA ASP A 202 4.63 14.03 3.62
C ASP A 202 5.86 14.97 3.55
N ARG A 203 7.04 14.42 3.30
CA ARG A 203 8.29 15.21 3.20
C ARG A 203 8.25 16.21 2.04
N THR A 204 7.52 15.93 0.99
CA THR A 204 7.56 16.68 -0.28
C THR A 204 6.37 17.61 -0.44
N SER A 205 5.18 17.23 0.01
CA SER A 205 3.95 17.97 -0.24
C SER A 205 2.96 17.95 0.93
N VAL A 206 2.10 18.98 0.95
CA VAL A 206 0.86 18.99 1.73
C VAL A 206 -0.22 18.35 0.86
N PHE A 207 -1.02 17.47 1.45
CA PHE A 207 -2.05 16.74 0.72
C PHE A 207 -3.32 17.56 0.53
N HIS A 208 -4.20 17.09 -0.35
CA HIS A 208 -5.44 17.78 -0.69
C HIS A 208 -6.34 17.87 0.56
N ASP A 209 -6.63 19.09 0.99
CA ASP A 209 -7.33 19.39 2.25
C ASP A 209 -8.76 18.81 2.30
N GLY A 210 -9.51 18.90 1.21
CA GLY A 210 -10.86 18.34 1.11
C GLY A 210 -10.87 16.82 1.30
N VAL A 211 -9.96 16.09 0.62
CA VAL A 211 -9.86 14.63 0.78
C VAL A 211 -9.43 14.26 2.20
N THR A 212 -8.47 15.01 2.77
CA THR A 212 -8.01 14.80 4.15
C THR A 212 -9.16 15.02 5.16
N ALA A 213 -9.96 16.08 4.95
CA ALA A 213 -11.12 16.37 5.81
C ALA A 213 -12.18 15.26 5.73
N GLU A 214 -12.52 14.78 4.54
CA GLU A 214 -13.46 13.67 4.35
C GLU A 214 -13.00 12.39 5.05
N LEU A 215 -11.70 12.07 5.02
CA LEU A 215 -11.15 10.92 5.74
C LEU A 215 -11.25 11.08 7.25
N LEU A 216 -10.97 12.27 7.78
CA LEU A 216 -11.11 12.58 9.22
C LEU A 216 -12.57 12.48 9.67
N ASP A 217 -13.49 13.04 8.90
CA ASP A 217 -14.92 12.99 9.18
C ASP A 217 -15.45 11.56 9.13
N ALA A 218 -15.04 10.77 8.14
CA ALA A 218 -15.42 9.37 8.01
C ALA A 218 -14.91 8.54 9.20
N ALA A 219 -13.63 8.70 9.59
CA ALA A 219 -13.05 7.99 10.74
C ALA A 219 -13.75 8.38 12.06
N THR A 220 -14.01 9.67 12.25
CA THR A 220 -14.72 10.18 13.43
C THR A 220 -16.16 9.67 13.48
N GLY A 221 -16.89 9.76 12.36
CA GLY A 221 -18.27 9.30 12.25
C GLY A 221 -18.43 7.79 12.45
N ALA A 222 -17.42 7.00 12.07
CA ALA A 222 -17.37 5.56 12.30
C ALA A 222 -16.85 5.18 13.71
N GLY A 223 -16.46 6.14 14.55
CA GLY A 223 -15.90 5.88 15.88
C GLY A 223 -14.53 5.19 15.84
N ILE A 224 -13.79 5.33 14.76
CA ILE A 224 -12.48 4.72 14.61
C ILE A 224 -11.43 5.57 15.33
N THR A 225 -10.69 4.96 16.26
CA THR A 225 -9.52 5.60 16.88
C THR A 225 -8.49 5.87 15.79
N HIS A 226 -8.12 7.12 15.58
CA HIS A 226 -7.20 7.56 14.56
C HIS A 226 -6.35 8.72 15.03
N GLN A 227 -5.31 9.02 14.30
CA GLN A 227 -4.41 10.14 14.53
C GLN A 227 -4.39 11.05 13.30
N ARG A 228 -3.99 12.31 13.47
CA ARG A 228 -3.75 13.25 12.38
C ARG A 228 -2.35 13.81 12.52
N ALA A 229 -1.51 13.63 11.51
CA ALA A 229 -0.12 14.11 11.57
C ALA A 229 0.46 14.43 10.18
N LEU A 230 1.52 15.25 10.19
CA LEU A 230 2.48 15.36 9.10
C LEU A 230 3.54 14.29 9.29
N LEU A 231 3.68 13.38 8.32
CA LEU A 231 4.69 12.31 8.36
C LEU A 231 5.83 12.65 7.37
N ASP A 232 6.75 13.46 7.80
CA ASP A 232 7.82 14.08 6.98
C ASP A 232 9.08 13.23 6.78
N GLY A 233 9.03 11.95 7.14
CA GLY A 233 10.18 11.04 7.03
C GLY A 233 10.49 10.58 5.61
N GLY A 234 9.52 10.52 4.76
CA GLY A 234 9.58 10.13 3.36
C GLY A 234 8.41 10.73 2.60
N SER A 235 8.31 10.44 1.32
CA SER A 235 7.17 10.78 0.48
C SER A 235 6.41 9.51 0.08
N CYS A 236 5.18 9.65 -0.39
CA CYS A 236 4.37 8.53 -0.84
C CYS A 236 3.64 8.86 -2.15
N GLU A 237 2.92 7.91 -2.67
CA GLU A 237 2.21 8.02 -3.95
C GLU A 237 1.17 9.15 -4.00
N ALA A 238 0.61 9.57 -2.84
CA ALA A 238 -0.28 10.73 -2.78
C ALA A 238 0.41 12.01 -3.29
N THR A 239 1.72 12.18 -3.02
CA THR A 239 2.51 13.28 -3.59
C THR A 239 2.59 13.17 -5.10
N ALA A 240 2.88 11.99 -5.65
CA ALA A 240 2.92 11.79 -7.11
C ALA A 240 1.57 12.15 -7.74
N MET A 241 0.45 11.68 -7.18
CA MET A 241 -0.90 11.98 -7.68
C MET A 241 -1.21 13.48 -7.65
N ASN A 242 -0.95 14.16 -6.52
CA ASN A 242 -1.16 15.61 -6.39
C ASN A 242 -0.33 16.42 -7.41
N LEU A 243 0.90 16.01 -7.71
CA LEU A 243 1.75 16.67 -8.72
C LEU A 243 1.17 16.57 -10.13
N TYR A 244 0.37 15.55 -10.43
CA TYR A 244 -0.34 15.39 -11.70
C TYR A 244 -1.78 15.95 -11.66
N GLY A 245 -2.16 16.65 -10.59
CA GLY A 245 -3.47 17.31 -10.47
C GLY A 245 -4.61 16.37 -10.06
N ILE A 246 -4.29 15.17 -9.60
CA ILE A 246 -5.26 14.21 -9.03
C ILE A 246 -5.36 14.49 -7.53
N PRO A 247 -6.54 14.90 -7.00
CA PRO A 247 -6.69 15.15 -5.57
C PRO A 247 -6.36 13.91 -4.77
N ALA A 248 -5.38 14.00 -3.86
CA ALA A 248 -4.92 12.84 -3.09
C ALA A 248 -4.62 13.18 -1.63
N ALA A 249 -4.85 12.19 -0.77
CA ALA A 249 -4.47 12.17 0.64
C ALA A 249 -3.87 10.81 1.01
N GLY A 250 -3.50 10.61 2.27
CA GLY A 250 -2.89 9.35 2.70
C GLY A 250 -3.37 8.89 4.08
N ILE A 251 -3.38 7.58 4.25
CA ILE A 251 -3.57 6.91 5.53
C ILE A 251 -2.36 6.03 5.77
N SER A 252 -1.72 6.13 6.95
CA SER A 252 -0.56 5.30 7.27
C SER A 252 -0.75 4.43 8.50
N VAL A 253 -0.19 3.24 8.44
CA VAL A 253 0.08 2.38 9.60
C VAL A 253 1.52 2.62 10.06
N LEU A 254 1.73 2.81 11.36
CA LEU A 254 3.07 3.09 11.89
C LEU A 254 3.86 1.81 12.14
N LEU A 255 5.08 1.75 11.63
CA LEU A 255 6.01 0.65 11.79
C LEU A 255 7.05 0.93 12.89
N GLY A 256 7.46 -0.12 13.61
CA GLY A 256 8.58 -0.06 14.54
C GLY A 256 9.93 0.05 13.82
N ASN A 257 10.16 -0.86 12.87
CA ASN A 257 11.42 -0.93 12.09
C ASN A 257 11.11 -0.68 10.62
N TYR A 258 11.10 0.60 10.23
CA TYR A 258 10.86 1.01 8.85
C TYR A 258 11.95 0.47 7.90
N HIS A 259 11.55 -0.13 6.76
CA HIS A 259 12.44 -0.83 5.82
C HIS A 259 13.33 -1.90 6.50
N ASN A 260 12.83 -2.56 7.56
CA ASN A 260 13.59 -3.55 8.34
C ASN A 260 14.89 -2.99 8.98
N CYS A 261 15.03 -1.68 9.04
CA CYS A 261 16.14 -1.04 9.70
C CYS A 261 15.78 -0.72 11.16
N PRO A 262 16.55 -1.25 12.15
CA PRO A 262 16.34 -0.94 13.56
C PRO A 262 16.68 0.51 13.91
#